data_61411edca3d9da09f9b9aa2e3c58b129
#
_entry.id   61411edca3d9da09f9b9aa2e3c58b129
#
_cell.length_a   1.000
_cell.length_b   1.000
_cell.length_c   1.000
_cell.angle_alpha   90.00
_cell.angle_beta   90.00
_cell.angle_gamma   90.00
#
_symmetry.space_group_name_H-M   'P 1'
#
loop_
_entity.id
_entity.type
_entity.pdbx_description
1 polymer ?
#
loop_
_entity_poly.entity_id
_entity_poly.type
_entity_poly.pdbx_seq_one_letter_code
_entity_poly.pdbx_strand_id
1 'polypeptide(L)'
;MDESKRITIIVKGDFLKIKQRDLLYDSFTQIVVILFAIAGFFKLANVYEIMNFGDYTNIYAISTLFIIFGIFEVIRIFSSKASNIFVSITYIFISIVFFIDALYFSYNNRFPTVGNLNLLWQLRGVEDSVEAINPMKFCWILLDVPLIVIYIAFIHRRLYSFIKDKINIKVLNVVLATLFIGILGFGIREICVTDFRLNYLQSEAFCYHFNDIYDVCFKSDDDIDYEKYLIPLKVNMDEKYGSLSGKNIIIIQVEALQSFVVDSSYNGQEIMPFLNSLKNNGYYFPNYYYTVGAGNTSDAEFEVNNSVYASSKNSVYTDFYDREYYGLPYILKDNGYQEANVFHGYKKEFWNREEAYKYQGFDRFYSSEDFSAEDIVGMGISDKTFLKETASKMKEMSEPFYSFIITLSSHHPFYIGEDNSNIELEEEHKDSLFGYYLNAANYVDSALESFFNELKKNGLYNNSIFIIYGDHFAIPNYNIENAEFVADFLGHDFSYMDMFNVPCVIHVPGMESGEKIETVASHVDVLPTLLHLLGIENNKSIMMGKDLFTVKDNIICEQMHVGTGSYISDDVFYYQPVSGIEIYNKAFDRKTGEEIRITNDMLKQSIKSKQTIKDANTLIRNNLLIKPN
;
A
#
# COMPACT_ATOMS: atom_id res chain seq x y z
N MET A 1 -14.49 -17.49 63.36
CA MET A 1 -15.73 -18.08 62.79
C MET A 1 -15.94 -17.47 61.41
N ASP A 2 -15.59 -18.25 60.43
CA ASP A 2 -15.52 -17.82 59.03
C ASP A 2 -16.81 -18.30 58.34
N GLU A 3 -17.79 -17.40 58.18
CA GLU A 3 -18.98 -17.69 57.39
C GLU A 3 -18.77 -17.29 55.94
N SER A 4 -18.17 -18.18 55.19
CA SER A 4 -18.07 -18.06 53.74
C SER A 4 -19.40 -18.39 53.07
N LYS A 5 -20.19 -17.38 52.72
CA LYS A 5 -21.42 -17.56 51.94
C LYS A 5 -21.13 -18.01 50.52
N ARG A 6 -21.50 -19.26 50.18
CA ARG A 6 -21.50 -19.78 48.81
C ARG A 6 -22.75 -19.28 48.07
N ILE A 7 -22.54 -18.59 46.97
CA ILE A 7 -23.59 -18.29 46.00
C ILE A 7 -23.57 -19.39 44.93
N THR A 8 -24.65 -20.14 44.81
CA THR A 8 -24.82 -21.15 43.76
C THR A 8 -25.85 -20.63 42.76
N ILE A 9 -25.43 -20.43 41.49
CA ILE A 9 -26.37 -20.11 40.42
C ILE A 9 -26.68 -21.42 39.66
N ILE A 10 -27.97 -21.79 39.63
CA ILE A 10 -28.45 -22.96 38.89
C ILE A 10 -28.92 -22.50 37.50
N VAL A 11 -28.23 -22.90 36.46
CA VAL A 11 -28.71 -22.81 35.07
C VAL A 11 -28.97 -24.24 34.59
N LYS A 12 -30.19 -24.49 34.13
CA LYS A 12 -30.74 -25.79 33.69
C LYS A 12 -29.71 -26.86 33.34
N GLY A 13 -29.46 -27.77 34.27
CA GLY A 13 -28.84 -29.07 33.97
C GLY A 13 -27.36 -29.21 34.28
N ASP A 14 -26.56 -28.14 34.32
CA ASP A 14 -25.13 -28.22 34.62
C ASP A 14 -24.72 -27.28 35.75
N PHE A 15 -24.05 -27.84 36.76
CA PHE A 15 -23.54 -27.11 37.93
C PHE A 15 -22.22 -26.42 37.63
N LEU A 16 -22.20 -25.14 37.30
CA LEU A 16 -21.00 -24.31 37.34
C LEU A 16 -20.70 -23.92 38.80
N LYS A 17 -19.76 -24.62 39.44
CA LYS A 17 -19.20 -24.18 40.72
C LYS A 17 -18.32 -22.98 40.51
N ILE A 18 -18.86 -21.78 40.61
CA ILE A 18 -18.09 -20.55 40.69
C ILE A 18 -17.33 -20.57 42.02
N LYS A 19 -16.00 -20.75 41.97
CA LYS A 19 -15.13 -20.62 43.13
C LYS A 19 -15.33 -19.24 43.75
N GLN A 20 -15.45 -19.20 45.08
CA GLN A 20 -15.63 -17.99 45.88
C GLN A 20 -14.57 -16.95 45.46
N ARG A 21 -15.00 -15.85 44.85
CA ARG A 21 -14.12 -14.74 44.48
C ARG A 21 -13.89 -13.86 45.72
N ASP A 22 -12.65 -13.39 45.88
CA ASP A 22 -12.34 -12.30 46.79
C ASP A 22 -12.91 -11.01 46.16
N LEU A 23 -14.06 -10.54 46.68
CA LEU A 23 -14.78 -9.36 46.22
C LEU A 23 -13.87 -8.12 46.16
N LEU A 24 -12.92 -8.02 47.08
CA LEU A 24 -12.00 -6.89 47.11
C LEU A 24 -11.00 -6.96 45.97
N TYR A 25 -10.50 -8.14 45.67
CA TYR A 25 -9.58 -8.36 44.55
C TYR A 25 -10.29 -8.08 43.21
N ASP A 26 -11.53 -8.50 43.10
CA ASP A 26 -12.37 -8.26 41.94
C ASP A 26 -12.63 -6.76 41.72
N SER A 27 -12.94 -6.00 42.77
CA SER A 27 -13.10 -4.55 42.71
C SER A 27 -11.78 -3.81 42.38
N PHE A 28 -10.66 -4.31 42.87
CA PHE A 28 -9.36 -3.76 42.53
C PHE A 28 -9.01 -3.99 41.05
N THR A 29 -9.31 -5.18 40.54
CA THR A 29 -9.13 -5.46 39.10
C THR A 29 -10.01 -4.54 38.25
N GLN A 30 -11.23 -4.25 38.72
CA GLN A 30 -12.16 -3.32 38.05
C GLN A 30 -11.55 -1.91 37.89
N ILE A 31 -10.86 -1.41 38.92
CA ILE A 31 -10.16 -0.13 38.84
C ILE A 31 -9.08 -0.17 37.73
N VAL A 32 -8.29 -1.24 37.71
CA VAL A 32 -7.25 -1.41 36.71
C VAL A 32 -7.83 -1.47 35.29
N VAL A 33 -8.94 -2.20 35.10
CA VAL A 33 -9.68 -2.26 33.84
C VAL A 33 -10.11 -0.88 33.37
N ILE A 34 -10.73 -0.10 34.26
CA ILE A 34 -11.20 1.26 33.93
C ILE A 34 -10.03 2.18 33.57
N LEU A 35 -8.96 2.16 34.37
CA LEU A 35 -7.79 3.00 34.10
C LEU A 35 -7.13 2.67 32.75
N PHE A 36 -6.98 1.39 32.43
CA PHE A 36 -6.42 0.97 31.16
C PHE A 36 -7.34 1.24 29.97
N ALA A 37 -8.65 1.09 30.15
CA ALA A 37 -9.60 1.45 29.11
C ALA A 37 -9.55 2.96 28.80
N ILE A 38 -9.50 3.81 29.83
CA ILE A 38 -9.34 5.27 29.66
C ILE A 38 -8.00 5.62 29.01
N ALA A 39 -6.90 5.00 29.44
CA ALA A 39 -5.59 5.23 28.84
C ALA A 39 -5.57 4.77 27.37
N GLY A 40 -6.18 3.62 27.06
CA GLY A 40 -6.34 3.13 25.68
C GLY A 40 -7.17 4.09 24.82
N PHE A 41 -8.24 4.65 25.37
CA PHE A 41 -9.04 5.67 24.69
C PHE A 41 -8.20 6.88 24.28
N PHE A 42 -7.45 7.46 25.21
CA PHE A 42 -6.60 8.63 24.87
C PHE A 42 -5.52 8.31 23.85
N LYS A 43 -4.92 7.12 23.93
CA LYS A 43 -3.95 6.69 22.91
C LYS A 43 -4.60 6.61 21.54
N LEU A 44 -5.74 5.94 21.45
CA LEU A 44 -6.37 5.70 20.16
C LEU A 44 -7.02 6.95 19.59
N ALA A 45 -7.58 7.83 20.43
CA ALA A 45 -8.09 9.12 19.96
C ALA A 45 -7.00 9.91 19.20
N ASN A 46 -5.78 9.95 19.76
CA ASN A 46 -4.65 10.59 19.07
C ASN A 46 -4.21 9.82 17.82
N VAL A 47 -4.27 8.49 17.82
CA VAL A 47 -3.98 7.70 16.61
C VAL A 47 -4.99 8.01 15.51
N TYR A 48 -6.29 8.08 15.82
CA TYR A 48 -7.32 8.46 14.84
C TYR A 48 -7.22 9.92 14.38
N GLU A 49 -6.69 10.81 15.22
CA GLU A 49 -6.38 12.20 14.82
C GLU A 49 -5.25 12.22 13.77
N ILE A 50 -4.19 11.44 13.99
CA ILE A 50 -3.10 11.25 13.02
C ILE A 50 -3.63 10.66 11.70
N MET A 51 -4.62 9.77 11.78
CA MET A 51 -5.29 9.15 10.63
C MET A 51 -6.29 10.08 9.93
N ASN A 52 -6.44 11.31 10.39
CA ASN A 52 -7.34 12.33 9.84
C ASN A 52 -8.81 11.88 9.69
N PHE A 53 -9.36 11.26 10.73
CA PHE A 53 -10.78 10.86 10.75
C PHE A 53 -11.75 12.02 11.00
N GLY A 54 -11.25 13.25 11.10
CA GLY A 54 -12.02 14.48 11.23
C GLY A 54 -12.94 14.46 12.46
N ASP A 55 -14.17 14.93 12.29
CA ASP A 55 -15.18 15.02 13.37
C ASP A 55 -15.55 13.66 13.98
N TYR A 56 -15.26 12.55 13.30
CA TYR A 56 -15.58 11.19 13.75
C TYR A 56 -14.50 10.54 14.62
N THR A 57 -13.33 11.18 14.78
CA THR A 57 -12.24 10.71 15.63
C THR A 57 -12.71 10.25 17.01
N ASN A 58 -13.52 11.07 17.68
CA ASN A 58 -14.04 10.75 19.02
C ASN A 58 -14.96 9.53 19.04
N ILE A 59 -15.77 9.33 18.00
CA ILE A 59 -16.70 8.19 17.92
C ILE A 59 -15.95 6.89 17.75
N TYR A 60 -14.97 6.84 16.86
CA TYR A 60 -14.14 5.65 16.70
C TYR A 60 -13.37 5.34 17.98
N ALA A 61 -12.78 6.36 18.63
CA ALA A 61 -12.10 6.18 19.91
C ALA A 61 -13.04 5.66 21.02
N ILE A 62 -14.29 6.15 21.08
CA ILE A 62 -15.29 5.68 22.04
C ILE A 62 -15.69 4.23 21.75
N SER A 63 -15.88 3.87 20.48
CA SER A 63 -16.18 2.47 20.10
C SER A 63 -15.07 1.54 20.54
N THR A 64 -13.82 1.91 20.31
CA THR A 64 -12.66 1.16 20.77
C THR A 64 -12.56 1.07 22.28
N LEU A 65 -12.91 2.15 23.02
CA LEU A 65 -13.00 2.10 24.48
C LEU A 65 -13.92 0.97 24.96
N PHE A 66 -15.10 0.81 24.34
CA PHE A 66 -16.02 -0.27 24.68
C PHE A 66 -15.47 -1.65 24.34
N ILE A 67 -14.79 -1.80 23.22
CA ILE A 67 -14.17 -3.06 22.82
C ILE A 67 -13.07 -3.45 23.80
N ILE A 68 -12.15 -2.54 24.12
CA ILE A 68 -11.08 -2.75 25.12
C ILE A 68 -11.67 -3.12 26.48
N PHE A 69 -12.66 -2.35 26.91
CA PHE A 69 -13.36 -2.60 28.17
C PHE A 69 -14.00 -4.00 28.18
N GLY A 70 -14.69 -4.39 27.09
CA GLY A 70 -15.29 -5.72 26.95
C GLY A 70 -14.25 -6.84 27.00
N ILE A 71 -13.12 -6.70 26.32
CA ILE A 71 -12.00 -7.67 26.35
C ILE A 71 -11.49 -7.83 27.79
N PHE A 72 -11.26 -6.72 28.50
CA PHE A 72 -10.75 -6.77 29.87
C PHE A 72 -11.77 -7.37 30.84
N GLU A 73 -13.06 -7.08 30.66
CA GLU A 73 -14.13 -7.70 31.48
C GLU A 73 -14.22 -9.21 31.24
N VAL A 74 -14.09 -9.68 30.00
CA VAL A 74 -14.03 -11.12 29.71
C VAL A 74 -12.83 -11.75 30.41
N ILE A 75 -11.65 -11.17 30.34
CA ILE A 75 -10.46 -11.67 31.07
C ILE A 75 -10.71 -11.69 32.58
N ARG A 76 -11.33 -10.64 33.13
CA ARG A 76 -11.68 -10.55 34.54
C ARG A 76 -12.63 -11.67 34.97
N ILE A 77 -13.60 -12.01 34.12
CA ILE A 77 -14.61 -13.05 34.41
C ILE A 77 -13.97 -14.44 34.42
N PHE A 78 -13.10 -14.75 33.47
CA PHE A 78 -12.53 -16.08 33.33
C PHE A 78 -11.26 -16.33 34.16
N SER A 79 -10.57 -15.28 34.62
CA SER A 79 -9.33 -15.39 35.38
C SER A 79 -9.48 -14.79 36.80
N SER A 80 -9.51 -15.60 37.84
CA SER A 80 -9.74 -15.13 39.19
C SER A 80 -8.58 -14.36 39.84
N LYS A 81 -7.50 -15.04 40.26
CA LYS A 81 -6.40 -14.40 41.01
C LYS A 81 -5.33 -13.77 40.16
N ALA A 82 -5.26 -14.10 38.88
CA ALA A 82 -4.27 -13.58 37.93
C ALA A 82 -4.86 -12.50 37.00
N SER A 83 -6.14 -12.14 37.16
CA SER A 83 -6.83 -11.24 36.21
C SER A 83 -6.13 -9.90 36.02
N ASN A 84 -5.59 -9.28 37.07
CA ASN A 84 -4.81 -8.04 36.97
C ASN A 84 -3.57 -8.18 36.08
N ILE A 85 -2.89 -9.32 36.20
CA ILE A 85 -1.69 -9.60 35.39
C ILE A 85 -2.10 -9.79 33.93
N PHE A 86 -3.14 -10.60 33.69
CA PHE A 86 -3.61 -10.83 32.32
C PHE A 86 -4.16 -9.55 31.65
N VAL A 87 -4.95 -8.75 32.37
CA VAL A 87 -5.43 -7.44 31.88
C VAL A 87 -4.25 -6.52 31.55
N SER A 88 -3.23 -6.48 32.42
CA SER A 88 -2.05 -5.64 32.19
C SER A 88 -1.22 -6.12 30.99
N ILE A 89 -1.03 -7.43 30.84
CA ILE A 89 -0.34 -8.00 29.67
C ILE A 89 -1.10 -7.70 28.39
N THR A 90 -2.42 -7.87 28.41
CA THR A 90 -3.27 -7.55 27.25
C THR A 90 -3.21 -6.07 26.90
N TYR A 91 -3.18 -5.17 27.89
CA TYR A 91 -3.02 -3.74 27.64
C TYR A 91 -1.66 -3.41 27.01
N ILE A 92 -0.58 -4.04 27.49
CA ILE A 92 0.74 -3.89 26.85
C ILE A 92 0.69 -4.33 25.39
N PHE A 93 0.10 -5.49 25.12
CA PHE A 93 -0.06 -6.01 23.77
C PHE A 93 -0.85 -5.04 22.87
N ILE A 94 -1.99 -4.54 23.35
CA ILE A 94 -2.81 -3.54 22.64
C ILE A 94 -2.00 -2.26 22.36
N SER A 95 -1.21 -1.79 23.33
CA SER A 95 -0.35 -0.60 23.15
C SER A 95 0.71 -0.80 22.08
N ILE A 96 1.27 -2.02 21.97
CA ILE A 96 2.23 -2.36 20.90
C ILE A 96 1.52 -2.37 19.54
N VAL A 97 0.32 -2.94 19.46
CA VAL A 97 -0.49 -2.94 18.22
C VAL A 97 -0.78 -1.50 17.79
N PHE A 98 -1.23 -0.63 18.69
CA PHE A 98 -1.48 0.79 18.36
C PHE A 98 -0.23 1.54 17.92
N PHE A 99 0.93 1.23 18.49
CA PHE A 99 2.19 1.79 18.03
C PHE A 99 2.52 1.36 16.59
N ILE A 100 2.34 0.08 16.29
CA ILE A 100 2.55 -0.45 14.93
C ILE A 100 1.53 0.16 13.95
N ASP A 101 0.26 0.26 14.35
CA ASP A 101 -0.80 0.88 13.56
C ASP A 101 -0.47 2.33 13.22
N ALA A 102 -0.06 3.13 14.20
CA ALA A 102 0.29 4.52 14.00
C ALA A 102 1.49 4.68 13.06
N LEU A 103 2.53 3.87 13.26
CA LEU A 103 3.73 3.89 12.43
C LEU A 103 3.42 3.48 11.00
N TYR A 104 2.72 2.37 10.81
CA TYR A 104 2.36 1.86 9.49
C TYR A 104 1.42 2.81 8.75
N PHE A 105 0.43 3.36 9.47
CA PHE A 105 -0.54 4.29 8.89
C PHE A 105 0.12 5.60 8.44
N SER A 106 1.11 6.10 9.18
CA SER A 106 1.80 7.34 8.82
C SER A 106 2.51 7.28 7.46
N TYR A 107 2.86 6.09 7.00
CA TYR A 107 3.51 5.87 5.71
C TYR A 107 2.54 5.35 4.63
N ASN A 108 1.70 4.38 4.99
CA ASN A 108 0.84 3.68 4.03
C ASN A 108 -0.60 4.21 3.97
N ASN A 109 -0.95 5.19 4.82
CA ASN A 109 -2.31 5.74 4.97
C ASN A 109 -3.41 4.67 5.15
N ARG A 110 -3.07 3.56 5.81
CA ARG A 110 -3.99 2.44 6.14
C ARG A 110 -3.46 1.61 7.30
N PHE A 111 -4.33 0.78 7.90
CA PHE A 111 -3.90 -0.20 8.91
C PHE A 111 -3.09 -1.35 8.31
N PRO A 112 -2.12 -1.92 9.05
CA PRO A 112 -1.43 -3.14 8.64
C PRO A 112 -2.40 -4.33 8.64
N THR A 113 -2.14 -5.30 7.75
CA THR A 113 -2.86 -6.56 7.67
C THR A 113 -2.09 -7.69 8.34
N VAL A 114 -2.75 -8.81 8.64
CA VAL A 114 -2.07 -10.03 9.12
C VAL A 114 -1.04 -10.54 8.11
N GLY A 115 -1.30 -10.37 6.82
CA GLY A 115 -0.35 -10.74 5.77
C GLY A 115 0.97 -9.99 5.83
N ASN A 116 0.97 -8.74 6.34
CA ASN A 116 2.21 -7.99 6.53
C ASN A 116 3.19 -8.65 7.52
N LEU A 117 2.71 -9.57 8.38
CA LEU A 117 3.60 -10.36 9.26
C LEU A 117 4.57 -11.23 8.45
N ASN A 118 4.18 -11.68 7.27
CA ASN A 118 5.03 -12.45 6.36
C ASN A 118 6.19 -11.61 5.80
N LEU A 119 6.08 -10.28 5.86
CA LEU A 119 7.08 -9.35 5.37
C LEU A 119 8.05 -8.85 6.45
N LEU A 120 7.87 -9.22 7.73
CA LEU A 120 8.69 -8.72 8.83
C LEU A 120 10.20 -8.99 8.66
N TRP A 121 10.57 -10.07 7.97
CA TRP A 121 11.97 -10.37 7.70
C TRP A 121 12.61 -9.40 6.69
N GLN A 122 11.81 -8.73 5.85
CA GLN A 122 12.26 -7.74 4.87
C GLN A 122 12.64 -6.39 5.52
N LEU A 123 12.19 -6.14 6.77
CA LEU A 123 12.53 -4.92 7.52
C LEU A 123 14.05 -4.72 7.64
N ARG A 124 14.83 -5.82 7.63
CA ARG A 124 16.30 -5.75 7.61
C ARG A 124 16.90 -5.22 6.30
N GLY A 125 16.09 -4.99 5.30
CA GLY A 125 16.54 -4.44 4.01
C GLY A 125 16.07 -3.00 3.78
N VAL A 126 15.22 -2.48 4.67
CA VAL A 126 14.61 -1.14 4.57
C VAL A 126 14.81 -0.31 5.84
N GLU A 127 15.88 -0.57 6.59
CA GLU A 127 16.17 0.08 7.86
C GLU A 127 16.22 1.61 7.72
N ASP A 128 16.87 2.12 6.68
CA ASP A 128 16.97 3.56 6.40
C ASP A 128 15.59 4.18 6.12
N SER A 129 14.72 3.46 5.41
CA SER A 129 13.35 3.90 5.14
C SER A 129 12.51 3.95 6.41
N VAL A 130 12.68 2.97 7.31
CA VAL A 130 11.99 2.95 8.61
C VAL A 130 12.50 4.09 9.51
N GLU A 131 13.80 4.37 9.49
CA GLU A 131 14.39 5.48 10.26
C GLU A 131 13.87 6.84 9.76
N ALA A 132 13.71 7.02 8.44
CA ALA A 132 13.20 8.24 7.82
C ALA A 132 11.74 8.55 8.22
N ILE A 133 10.91 7.53 8.53
CA ILE A 133 9.54 7.73 9.07
C ILE A 133 9.58 8.33 10.49
N ASN A 134 10.74 8.32 11.15
CA ASN A 134 10.95 8.79 12.52
C ASN A 134 10.01 8.10 13.54
N PRO A 135 10.23 6.80 13.86
CA PRO A 135 9.39 6.06 14.80
C PRO A 135 9.31 6.69 16.19
N MET A 136 10.27 7.55 16.54
CA MET A 136 10.29 8.24 17.83
C MET A 136 9.09 9.17 18.02
N LYS A 137 8.49 9.68 16.94
CA LYS A 137 7.23 10.47 16.99
C LYS A 137 6.09 9.71 17.66
N PHE A 138 6.09 8.38 17.61
CA PHE A 138 5.02 7.51 18.12
C PHE A 138 5.37 6.83 19.46
N CYS A 139 6.60 6.97 19.98
CA CYS A 139 7.04 6.32 21.21
C CYS A 139 6.22 6.72 22.45
N TRP A 140 5.52 7.86 22.41
CA TRP A 140 4.61 8.27 23.48
C TRP A 140 3.51 7.24 23.75
N ILE A 141 3.10 6.45 22.76
CA ILE A 141 2.10 5.37 22.89
C ILE A 141 2.59 4.29 23.86
N LEU A 142 3.90 4.11 23.98
CA LEU A 142 4.53 3.08 24.80
C LEU A 142 5.09 3.62 26.14
N LEU A 143 4.97 4.91 26.44
CA LEU A 143 5.59 5.54 27.63
C LEU A 143 5.11 4.94 28.96
N ASP A 144 3.90 4.45 29.05
CA ASP A 144 3.35 3.84 30.26
C ASP A 144 3.69 2.35 30.40
N VAL A 145 4.11 1.70 29.32
CA VAL A 145 4.43 0.25 29.32
C VAL A 145 5.50 -0.12 30.35
N PRO A 146 6.64 0.60 30.48
CA PRO A 146 7.62 0.33 31.51
C PRO A 146 7.03 0.43 32.95
N LEU A 147 6.16 1.40 33.18
CA LEU A 147 5.48 1.56 34.47
C LEU A 147 4.55 0.42 34.78
N ILE A 148 3.87 -0.11 33.77
CA ILE A 148 2.98 -1.27 33.91
C ILE A 148 3.77 -2.53 34.18
N VAL A 149 4.92 -2.72 33.55
CA VAL A 149 5.84 -3.84 33.82
C VAL A 149 6.31 -3.79 35.28
N ILE A 150 6.74 -2.60 35.77
CA ILE A 150 7.11 -2.39 37.16
C ILE A 150 5.94 -2.67 38.11
N TYR A 151 4.72 -2.22 37.74
CA TYR A 151 3.51 -2.50 38.49
C TYR A 151 3.25 -4.01 38.62
N ILE A 152 3.31 -4.75 37.54
CA ILE A 152 3.12 -6.23 37.54
C ILE A 152 4.18 -6.91 38.41
N ALA A 153 5.45 -6.53 38.24
CA ALA A 153 6.57 -7.21 38.88
C ALA A 153 6.64 -6.94 40.40
N PHE A 154 6.39 -5.72 40.83
CA PHE A 154 6.75 -5.25 42.19
C PHE A 154 5.64 -4.62 43.00
N ILE A 155 4.66 -3.99 42.36
CA ILE A 155 3.73 -3.07 43.05
C ILE A 155 2.36 -3.72 43.30
N HIS A 156 1.83 -4.51 42.37
CA HIS A 156 0.44 -4.95 42.39
C HIS A 156 0.04 -5.65 43.68
N ARG A 157 0.90 -6.53 44.26
CA ARG A 157 0.64 -7.23 45.52
C ARG A 157 0.63 -6.29 46.71
N ARG A 158 1.54 -5.31 46.73
CA ARG A 158 1.65 -4.33 47.82
C ARG A 158 0.50 -3.34 47.76
N LEU A 159 0.12 -2.90 46.58
CA LEU A 159 -0.99 -1.97 46.37
C LEU A 159 -2.32 -2.64 46.75
N TYR A 160 -2.51 -3.90 46.36
CA TYR A 160 -3.70 -4.68 46.78
C TYR A 160 -3.80 -4.79 48.32
N SER A 161 -2.69 -5.14 48.99
CA SER A 161 -2.65 -5.22 50.46
C SER A 161 -2.99 -3.88 51.12
N PHE A 162 -2.41 -2.76 50.61
CA PHE A 162 -2.67 -1.43 51.13
C PHE A 162 -4.14 -0.98 50.96
N ILE A 163 -4.75 -1.28 49.81
CA ILE A 163 -6.13 -0.91 49.50
C ILE A 163 -7.09 -1.72 50.38
N LYS A 164 -6.79 -3.00 50.60
CA LYS A 164 -7.61 -3.89 51.44
C LYS A 164 -7.92 -3.35 52.81
N ASP A 165 -6.95 -2.66 53.43
CA ASP A 165 -7.06 -2.18 54.78
C ASP A 165 -7.71 -0.78 54.91
N LYS A 166 -7.88 -0.04 53.80
CA LYS A 166 -8.24 1.38 53.80
C LYS A 166 -9.53 1.74 53.06
N ILE A 167 -9.98 0.93 52.12
CA ILE A 167 -11.12 1.27 51.26
C ILE A 167 -12.38 0.50 51.64
N ASN A 168 -13.47 1.24 51.78
CA ASN A 168 -14.80 0.64 51.95
C ASN A 168 -15.28 0.10 50.60
N ILE A 169 -15.31 -1.23 50.48
CA ILE A 169 -15.64 -1.95 49.26
C ILE A 169 -17.03 -1.61 48.71
N LYS A 170 -18.01 -1.31 49.59
CA LYS A 170 -19.35 -0.94 49.13
C LYS A 170 -19.36 0.42 48.44
N VAL A 171 -18.65 1.39 49.02
CA VAL A 171 -18.50 2.72 48.42
C VAL A 171 -17.75 2.62 47.08
N LEU A 172 -16.67 1.84 47.06
CA LEU A 172 -15.88 1.62 45.82
C LEU A 172 -16.76 1.03 44.71
N ASN A 173 -17.54 -0.02 44.99
CA ASN A 173 -18.42 -0.65 43.99
C ASN A 173 -19.50 0.30 43.47
N VAL A 174 -20.05 1.18 44.32
CA VAL A 174 -21.01 2.20 43.87
C VAL A 174 -20.34 3.20 42.94
N VAL A 175 -19.14 3.68 43.28
CA VAL A 175 -18.38 4.61 42.43
C VAL A 175 -18.06 3.97 41.09
N LEU A 176 -17.57 2.73 41.10
CA LEU A 176 -17.23 2.02 39.86
C LEU A 176 -18.47 1.77 39.00
N ALA A 177 -19.59 1.39 39.57
CA ALA A 177 -20.86 1.22 38.85
C ALA A 177 -21.35 2.54 38.24
N THR A 178 -21.23 3.65 38.99
CA THR A 178 -21.61 4.98 38.49
C THR A 178 -20.71 5.42 37.32
N LEU A 179 -19.39 5.23 37.42
CA LEU A 179 -18.45 5.51 36.32
C LEU A 179 -18.75 4.65 35.09
N PHE A 180 -19.03 3.36 35.31
CA PHE A 180 -19.39 2.46 34.20
C PHE A 180 -20.69 2.89 33.50
N ILE A 181 -21.74 3.22 34.27
CA ILE A 181 -22.99 3.72 33.69
C ILE A 181 -22.78 5.05 32.98
N GLY A 182 -21.91 5.92 33.49
CA GLY A 182 -21.56 7.19 32.87
C GLY A 182 -20.86 6.99 31.51
N ILE A 183 -19.84 6.12 31.46
CA ILE A 183 -19.12 5.75 30.23
C ILE A 183 -20.09 5.11 29.22
N LEU A 184 -20.92 4.16 29.66
CA LEU A 184 -21.90 3.50 28.81
C LEU A 184 -22.93 4.50 28.26
N GLY A 185 -23.47 5.38 29.11
CA GLY A 185 -24.43 6.40 28.71
C GLY A 185 -23.85 7.40 27.70
N PHE A 186 -22.60 7.82 27.91
CA PHE A 186 -21.90 8.69 26.99
C PHE A 186 -21.70 8.02 25.63
N GLY A 187 -21.23 6.77 25.61
CA GLY A 187 -21.03 6.03 24.37
C GLY A 187 -22.33 5.77 23.61
N ILE A 188 -23.41 5.40 24.31
CA ILE A 188 -24.73 5.24 23.68
C ILE A 188 -25.23 6.56 23.11
N ARG A 189 -25.07 7.68 23.84
CA ARG A 189 -25.42 9.00 23.32
C ARG A 189 -24.67 9.30 21.99
N GLU A 190 -23.37 9.12 21.96
CA GLU A 190 -22.55 9.39 20.78
C GLU A 190 -22.94 8.49 19.59
N ILE A 191 -23.17 7.19 19.84
CA ILE A 191 -23.65 6.26 18.80
C ILE A 191 -25.04 6.66 18.28
N CYS A 192 -25.95 7.11 19.16
CA CYS A 192 -27.32 7.50 18.77
C CYS A 192 -27.38 8.85 18.03
N VAL A 193 -26.43 9.73 18.24
CA VAL A 193 -26.39 11.07 17.60
C VAL A 193 -25.73 11.01 16.22
N THR A 194 -25.01 9.96 15.92
CA THR A 194 -24.21 9.86 14.70
C THR A 194 -24.93 9.10 13.60
N ASP A 195 -24.74 9.54 12.37
CA ASP A 195 -25.25 8.86 11.18
C ASP A 195 -24.63 7.45 11.06
N PHE A 196 -25.49 6.39 11.10
CA PHE A 196 -25.08 4.98 11.06
C PHE A 196 -24.41 4.50 9.78
N ARG A 197 -24.04 5.40 8.86
CA ARG A 197 -23.32 5.09 7.62
C ARG A 197 -21.81 4.91 7.80
N LEU A 198 -21.33 4.78 9.04
CA LEU A 198 -19.92 4.55 9.34
C LEU A 198 -19.52 3.12 9.03
N ASN A 199 -18.48 2.95 8.26
CA ASN A 199 -17.94 1.62 7.93
C ASN A 199 -16.94 1.14 9.00
N TYR A 200 -17.45 0.72 10.16
CA TYR A 200 -16.61 0.28 11.29
C TYR A 200 -15.63 -0.85 10.93
N LEU A 201 -16.00 -1.74 10.00
CA LEU A 201 -15.15 -2.86 9.60
C LEU A 201 -13.88 -2.42 8.85
N GLN A 202 -13.87 -1.21 8.29
CA GLN A 202 -12.72 -0.66 7.57
C GLN A 202 -11.95 0.40 8.38
N SER A 203 -12.57 1.00 9.37
CA SER A 203 -12.07 2.22 9.99
C SER A 203 -11.80 2.11 11.49
N GLU A 204 -12.52 1.25 12.22
CA GLU A 204 -12.26 1.02 13.63
C GLU A 204 -11.18 -0.04 13.79
N ALA A 205 -10.10 0.28 14.51
CA ALA A 205 -8.89 -0.54 14.57
C ALA A 205 -9.14 -2.02 14.90
N PHE A 206 -9.90 -2.33 15.96
CA PHE A 206 -10.20 -3.72 16.33
C PHE A 206 -11.10 -4.40 15.31
N CYS A 207 -12.12 -3.70 14.82
CA CYS A 207 -13.03 -4.23 13.80
C CYS A 207 -12.27 -4.53 12.51
N TYR A 208 -11.35 -3.65 12.12
CA TYR A 208 -10.48 -3.85 10.96
C TYR A 208 -9.62 -5.11 11.12
N HIS A 209 -8.86 -5.21 12.21
CA HIS A 209 -8.01 -6.38 12.45
C HIS A 209 -8.81 -7.68 12.61
N PHE A 210 -9.95 -7.64 13.26
CA PHE A 210 -10.86 -8.80 13.36
C PHE A 210 -11.38 -9.23 12.00
N ASN A 211 -11.79 -8.28 11.16
CA ASN A 211 -12.26 -8.56 9.81
C ASN A 211 -11.15 -9.12 8.93
N ASP A 212 -9.93 -8.58 9.07
CA ASP A 212 -8.77 -9.06 8.32
C ASP A 212 -8.40 -10.50 8.70
N ILE A 213 -8.34 -10.81 10.02
CA ILE A 213 -8.14 -12.18 10.52
C ILE A 213 -9.26 -13.11 10.02
N TYR A 214 -10.52 -12.66 10.04
CA TYR A 214 -11.65 -13.44 9.55
C TYR A 214 -11.53 -13.74 8.06
N ASP A 215 -11.17 -12.74 7.27
CA ASP A 215 -10.97 -12.91 5.83
C ASP A 215 -9.85 -13.92 5.51
N VAL A 216 -8.75 -13.88 6.27
CA VAL A 216 -7.63 -14.81 6.08
C VAL A 216 -8.00 -16.24 6.52
N CYS A 217 -8.73 -16.40 7.65
CA CYS A 217 -8.94 -17.71 8.25
C CYS A 217 -10.22 -18.42 7.80
N PHE A 218 -11.26 -17.69 7.41
CA PHE A 218 -12.62 -18.24 7.29
C PHE A 218 -13.37 -17.84 6.04
N LYS A 219 -12.88 -16.87 5.26
CA LYS A 219 -13.60 -16.44 4.07
C LYS A 219 -13.52 -17.52 3.00
N SER A 220 -14.69 -18.03 2.61
CA SER A 220 -14.82 -18.91 1.45
C SER A 220 -14.66 -18.13 0.15
N ASP A 221 -14.26 -18.82 -0.91
CA ASP A 221 -14.17 -18.26 -2.24
C ASP A 221 -15.55 -17.71 -2.67
N ASP A 222 -15.56 -16.43 -3.08
CA ASP A 222 -16.75 -15.83 -3.67
C ASP A 222 -16.90 -16.36 -5.12
N ASP A 223 -18.13 -16.73 -5.49
CA ASP A 223 -18.44 -17.00 -6.89
C ASP A 223 -18.31 -15.70 -7.71
N ILE A 224 -17.56 -15.77 -8.80
CA ILE A 224 -17.36 -14.66 -9.72
C ILE A 224 -17.74 -15.08 -11.15
N ASP A 225 -18.52 -14.24 -11.80
CA ASP A 225 -18.71 -14.32 -13.25
C ASP A 225 -17.48 -13.71 -13.95
N TYR A 226 -16.46 -14.55 -14.17
CA TYR A 226 -15.22 -14.11 -14.82
C TYR A 226 -15.37 -14.00 -16.35
N GLU A 227 -16.43 -14.55 -16.95
CA GLU A 227 -16.65 -14.48 -18.40
C GLU A 227 -16.78 -13.04 -18.90
N LYS A 228 -17.25 -12.11 -18.06
CA LYS A 228 -17.32 -10.69 -18.38
C LYS A 228 -15.94 -10.03 -18.63
N TYR A 229 -14.86 -10.65 -18.14
CA TYR A 229 -13.48 -10.19 -18.34
C TYR A 229 -12.75 -10.95 -19.45
N LEU A 230 -13.35 -12.02 -19.99
CA LEU A 230 -12.82 -12.77 -21.13
C LEU A 230 -13.20 -12.16 -22.48
N ILE A 231 -13.79 -10.97 -22.48
CA ILE A 231 -14.18 -10.30 -23.73
C ILE A 231 -12.91 -10.06 -24.54
N PRO A 232 -12.79 -10.66 -25.75
CA PRO A 232 -11.68 -10.35 -26.62
C PRO A 232 -11.63 -8.83 -26.80
N LEU A 233 -10.48 -8.22 -26.58
CA LEU A 233 -10.27 -6.83 -26.96
C LEU A 233 -10.76 -6.72 -28.39
N LYS A 234 -11.74 -5.86 -28.68
CA LYS A 234 -12.12 -5.54 -30.04
C LYS A 234 -10.88 -4.93 -30.69
N VAL A 235 -10.18 -5.74 -31.44
CA VAL A 235 -8.98 -5.31 -32.14
C VAL A 235 -9.44 -4.29 -33.19
N ASN A 236 -9.18 -3.02 -32.92
CA ASN A 236 -9.31 -2.01 -33.93
C ASN A 236 -8.03 -2.05 -34.76
N MET A 237 -8.12 -2.57 -35.99
CA MET A 237 -6.97 -2.66 -36.90
C MET A 237 -6.73 -1.29 -37.53
N ASP A 238 -6.25 -0.35 -36.73
CA ASP A 238 -5.76 0.94 -37.22
C ASP A 238 -4.31 0.83 -37.73
N GLU A 239 -3.71 1.97 -38.07
CA GLU A 239 -2.33 2.01 -38.62
C GLU A 239 -1.25 1.63 -37.60
N LYS A 240 -1.56 1.68 -36.28
CA LYS A 240 -0.64 1.30 -35.20
C LYS A 240 -0.67 -0.20 -34.93
N TYR A 241 -1.77 -0.87 -35.29
CA TYR A 241 -1.92 -2.31 -35.04
C TYR A 241 -0.85 -3.13 -35.77
N GLY A 242 -0.03 -3.85 -35.04
CA GLY A 242 1.05 -4.68 -35.56
C GLY A 242 2.25 -3.91 -36.15
N SER A 243 2.26 -2.57 -36.02
CA SER A 243 3.34 -1.72 -36.58
C SER A 243 4.72 -2.03 -35.99
N LEU A 244 4.79 -2.65 -34.81
CA LEU A 244 6.01 -2.98 -34.07
C LEU A 244 6.22 -4.49 -33.90
N SER A 245 5.56 -5.30 -34.74
CA SER A 245 5.67 -6.77 -34.69
C SER A 245 7.13 -7.24 -34.81
N GLY A 246 7.52 -8.23 -33.99
CA GLY A 246 8.85 -8.86 -34.02
C GLY A 246 10.00 -8.05 -33.43
N LYS A 247 9.73 -6.86 -32.85
CA LYS A 247 10.72 -6.09 -32.09
C LYS A 247 10.98 -6.70 -30.72
N ASN A 248 12.20 -6.54 -30.19
CA ASN A 248 12.48 -6.81 -28.79
C ASN A 248 11.67 -5.87 -27.91
N ILE A 249 11.23 -6.36 -26.76
CA ILE A 249 10.49 -5.59 -25.75
C ILE A 249 11.40 -5.36 -24.56
N ILE A 250 11.59 -4.09 -24.19
CA ILE A 250 12.37 -3.69 -23.01
C ILE A 250 11.48 -2.80 -22.16
N ILE A 251 10.98 -3.33 -21.05
CA ILE A 251 10.19 -2.58 -20.09
C ILE A 251 11.09 -2.19 -18.93
N ILE A 252 11.14 -0.91 -18.60
CA ILE A 252 11.93 -0.34 -17.50
C ILE A 252 10.97 0.27 -16.49
N GLN A 253 10.82 -0.40 -15.37
CA GLN A 253 10.13 0.12 -14.20
C GLN A 253 11.12 0.95 -13.40
N VAL A 254 10.83 2.24 -13.27
CA VAL A 254 11.67 3.17 -12.51
C VAL A 254 11.09 3.36 -11.12
N GLU A 255 11.88 2.96 -10.13
CA GLU A 255 11.52 3.01 -8.71
C GLU A 255 11.15 4.44 -8.28
N ALA A 256 9.96 4.59 -7.69
CA ALA A 256 9.43 5.80 -7.10
C ALA A 256 9.44 7.04 -8.02
N LEU A 257 9.25 6.88 -9.34
CA LEU A 257 9.30 7.99 -10.27
C LEU A 257 7.95 8.68 -10.42
N GLN A 258 7.78 9.88 -9.86
CA GLN A 258 6.59 10.74 -10.01
C GLN A 258 6.72 11.69 -11.20
N SER A 259 5.58 12.05 -11.80
CA SER A 259 5.55 12.89 -13.02
C SER A 259 6.01 14.33 -12.81
N PHE A 260 5.97 14.86 -11.59
CA PHE A 260 6.30 16.27 -11.35
C PHE A 260 7.78 16.62 -11.63
N VAL A 261 8.68 15.64 -11.73
CA VAL A 261 10.08 15.85 -12.11
C VAL A 261 10.30 15.80 -13.63
N VAL A 262 9.29 15.36 -14.40
CA VAL A 262 9.34 15.28 -15.87
C VAL A 262 8.97 16.65 -16.46
N ASP A 263 9.69 17.08 -17.52
CA ASP A 263 9.58 18.44 -18.10
C ASP A 263 9.80 19.59 -17.10
N SER A 264 10.49 19.30 -16.00
CA SER A 264 10.69 20.24 -14.90
C SER A 264 12.16 20.58 -14.69
N SER A 265 12.40 21.76 -14.15
CA SER A 265 13.74 22.26 -13.83
C SER A 265 13.77 22.84 -12.43
N TYR A 266 14.85 22.57 -11.70
CA TYR A 266 15.13 23.20 -10.41
C TYR A 266 16.28 24.18 -10.57
N ASN A 267 16.08 25.47 -10.24
CA ASN A 267 17.05 26.55 -10.43
C ASN A 267 17.67 26.60 -11.85
N GLY A 268 16.86 26.26 -12.87
CA GLY A 268 17.30 26.23 -14.27
C GLY A 268 18.08 24.97 -14.69
N GLN A 269 18.24 24.00 -13.77
CA GLN A 269 18.78 22.68 -14.09
C GLN A 269 17.63 21.71 -14.37
N GLU A 270 17.57 21.17 -15.59
CA GLU A 270 16.58 20.16 -15.95
C GLU A 270 16.80 18.88 -15.14
N ILE A 271 15.71 18.33 -14.56
CA ILE A 271 15.83 17.20 -13.63
C ILE A 271 15.99 15.89 -14.40
N MET A 272 15.21 15.67 -15.46
CA MET A 272 15.21 14.43 -16.25
C MET A 272 15.39 14.69 -17.75
N PRO A 273 16.52 15.26 -18.19
CA PRO A 273 16.74 15.65 -19.58
C PRO A 273 16.68 14.49 -20.56
N PHE A 274 17.18 13.31 -20.17
CA PHE A 274 17.17 12.15 -21.05
C PHE A 274 15.76 11.60 -21.27
N LEU A 275 15.00 11.35 -20.21
CA LEU A 275 13.61 10.89 -20.32
C LEU A 275 12.75 11.88 -21.11
N ASN A 276 12.93 13.18 -20.88
CA ASN A 276 12.27 14.24 -21.65
C ASN A 276 12.57 14.14 -23.15
N SER A 277 13.80 13.80 -23.52
CA SER A 277 14.19 13.62 -24.92
C SER A 277 13.53 12.40 -25.58
N LEU A 278 13.26 11.32 -24.84
CA LEU A 278 12.67 10.09 -25.38
C LEU A 278 11.21 10.27 -25.83
N LYS A 279 10.48 11.20 -25.21
CA LYS A 279 9.08 11.52 -25.58
C LYS A 279 8.97 12.04 -27.02
N ASN A 280 10.03 12.63 -27.55
CA ASN A 280 10.04 13.19 -28.90
C ASN A 280 9.99 12.14 -30.02
N ASN A 281 10.27 10.87 -29.67
CA ASN A 281 10.31 9.75 -30.61
C ASN A 281 9.52 8.54 -30.03
N GLY A 282 8.26 8.74 -29.68
CA GLY A 282 7.43 7.71 -29.06
C GLY A 282 6.06 8.21 -28.63
N TYR A 283 5.41 7.46 -27.79
CA TYR A 283 4.11 7.80 -27.21
C TYR A 283 4.33 8.20 -25.76
N TYR A 284 3.84 9.39 -25.37
CA TYR A 284 3.89 9.90 -24.00
C TYR A 284 2.48 9.96 -23.41
N PHE A 285 2.31 9.41 -22.22
CA PHE A 285 1.05 9.34 -21.49
C PHE A 285 1.13 10.25 -20.25
N PRO A 286 0.76 11.53 -20.33
CA PRO A 286 0.87 12.48 -19.21
C PRO A 286 -0.13 12.22 -18.10
N ASN A 287 -1.25 11.55 -18.41
CA ASN A 287 -2.31 11.22 -17.48
C ASN A 287 -2.22 9.73 -17.06
N TYR A 288 -1.01 9.27 -16.75
CA TYR A 288 -0.76 7.92 -16.30
C TYR A 288 -0.64 7.90 -14.77
N TYR A 289 -1.45 7.09 -14.11
CA TYR A 289 -1.55 7.03 -12.67
C TYR A 289 -1.27 5.61 -12.19
N TYR A 290 -0.53 5.47 -11.08
CA TYR A 290 -0.31 4.16 -10.51
C TYR A 290 -1.56 3.68 -9.77
N THR A 291 -1.83 2.38 -9.83
CA THR A 291 -3.02 1.73 -9.25
C THR A 291 -2.65 0.60 -8.30
N VAL A 292 -1.38 0.50 -7.93
CA VAL A 292 -0.82 -0.59 -7.13
C VAL A 292 -1.61 -0.89 -5.86
N GLY A 293 -1.49 -2.13 -5.40
CA GLY A 293 -2.03 -2.56 -4.12
C GLY A 293 -1.02 -2.41 -2.98
N ALA A 294 -1.04 -3.39 -2.09
CA ALA A 294 -0.22 -3.39 -0.88
C ALA A 294 1.27 -3.67 -1.11
N GLY A 295 1.63 -4.19 -2.27
CA GLY A 295 2.99 -4.57 -2.63
C GLY A 295 3.79 -3.49 -3.35
N ASN A 296 3.23 -2.28 -3.51
CA ASN A 296 3.90 -1.14 -4.18
C ASN A 296 4.65 -1.58 -5.45
N THR A 297 6.00 -1.59 -5.42
CA THR A 297 6.88 -1.96 -6.54
C THR A 297 6.51 -3.32 -7.15
N SER A 298 6.33 -4.36 -6.33
CA SER A 298 6.00 -5.71 -6.82
C SER A 298 4.60 -5.81 -7.43
N ASP A 299 3.68 -4.95 -7.01
CA ASP A 299 2.34 -4.91 -7.56
C ASP A 299 2.30 -4.16 -8.91
N ALA A 300 3.14 -3.13 -9.10
CA ALA A 300 3.33 -2.51 -10.41
C ALA A 300 3.91 -3.51 -11.43
N GLU A 301 4.89 -4.33 -11.01
CA GLU A 301 5.40 -5.45 -11.82
C GLU A 301 4.28 -6.42 -12.24
N PHE A 302 3.42 -6.77 -11.27
CA PHE A 302 2.29 -7.66 -11.52
C PHE A 302 1.27 -7.05 -12.48
N GLU A 303 0.85 -5.80 -12.24
CA GLU A 303 -0.17 -5.12 -13.05
C GLU A 303 0.26 -4.95 -14.51
N VAL A 304 1.50 -4.52 -14.76
CA VAL A 304 2.04 -4.34 -16.10
C VAL A 304 2.13 -5.66 -16.86
N ASN A 305 2.54 -6.74 -16.18
CA ASN A 305 2.70 -8.04 -16.83
C ASN A 305 1.37 -8.81 -17.02
N ASN A 306 0.35 -8.52 -16.21
CA ASN A 306 -0.87 -9.34 -16.18
C ASN A 306 -2.15 -8.56 -16.51
N SER A 307 -2.12 -7.24 -16.57
CA SER A 307 -3.28 -6.38 -16.85
C SER A 307 -4.47 -6.59 -15.88
N VAL A 308 -4.14 -6.82 -14.61
CA VAL A 308 -5.12 -7.04 -13.53
C VAL A 308 -4.70 -6.23 -12.33
N TYR A 309 -5.65 -5.55 -11.67
CA TYR A 309 -5.38 -4.81 -10.45
C TYR A 309 -4.82 -5.73 -9.36
N ALA A 310 -3.76 -5.30 -8.72
CA ALA A 310 -3.12 -6.05 -7.65
C ALA A 310 -3.99 -6.13 -6.39
N SER A 311 -3.55 -6.91 -5.41
CA SER A 311 -4.30 -7.10 -4.17
C SER A 311 -4.27 -5.83 -3.30
N SER A 312 -5.45 -5.40 -2.85
CA SER A 312 -5.57 -4.28 -1.91
C SER A 312 -5.09 -4.61 -0.48
N LYS A 313 -4.82 -5.87 -0.17
CA LYS A 313 -4.47 -6.32 1.20
C LYS A 313 -2.98 -6.58 1.38
N ASN A 314 -2.37 -7.36 0.50
CA ASN A 314 -0.99 -7.77 0.56
C ASN A 314 -0.39 -7.84 -0.84
N SER A 315 0.94 -7.85 -0.95
CA SER A 315 1.61 -8.07 -2.23
C SER A 315 1.18 -9.40 -2.86
N VAL A 316 0.84 -9.36 -4.14
CA VAL A 316 0.51 -10.56 -4.92
C VAL A 316 1.66 -11.57 -4.91
N TYR A 317 2.89 -11.09 -4.98
CA TYR A 317 4.08 -11.95 -4.99
C TYR A 317 4.38 -12.63 -3.65
N THR A 318 3.80 -12.17 -2.54
CA THR A 318 3.96 -12.83 -1.24
C THR A 318 2.86 -13.83 -0.94
N ASP A 319 1.62 -13.47 -1.23
CA ASP A 319 0.46 -14.27 -0.84
C ASP A 319 0.02 -15.27 -1.93
N PHE A 320 0.30 -14.97 -3.19
CA PHE A 320 -0.17 -15.72 -4.35
C PHE A 320 0.95 -16.03 -5.35
N TYR A 321 2.18 -16.19 -4.88
CA TYR A 321 3.36 -16.44 -5.70
C TYR A 321 3.27 -17.73 -6.53
N ASP A 322 2.54 -18.72 -6.04
CA ASP A 322 2.40 -20.05 -6.64
C ASP A 322 1.26 -20.15 -7.66
N ARG A 323 0.68 -19.03 -8.07
CA ARG A 323 -0.36 -18.98 -9.09
C ARG A 323 0.23 -18.82 -10.47
N GLU A 324 -0.35 -19.53 -11.44
CA GLU A 324 0.01 -19.37 -12.84
C GLU A 324 -0.74 -18.18 -13.44
N TYR A 325 0.01 -17.20 -13.89
CA TYR A 325 -0.53 -16.00 -14.53
C TYR A 325 -0.15 -16.03 -16.00
N TYR A 326 -1.13 -16.25 -16.91
CA TYR A 326 -0.88 -16.19 -18.35
C TYR A 326 -0.78 -14.74 -18.80
N GLY A 327 0.29 -14.08 -18.36
CA GLY A 327 0.62 -12.69 -18.61
C GLY A 327 1.56 -12.50 -19.82
N LEU A 328 2.15 -11.29 -19.91
CA LEU A 328 2.98 -10.87 -21.02
C LEU A 328 4.09 -11.86 -21.41
N PRO A 329 4.88 -12.45 -20.49
CA PRO A 329 5.93 -13.38 -20.87
C PRO A 329 5.41 -14.61 -21.62
N TYR A 330 4.30 -15.21 -21.16
CA TYR A 330 3.68 -16.36 -21.83
C TYR A 330 3.09 -15.96 -23.19
N ILE A 331 2.37 -14.83 -23.26
CA ILE A 331 1.78 -14.33 -24.50
C ILE A 331 2.84 -14.11 -25.55
N LEU A 332 3.96 -13.48 -25.20
CA LEU A 332 5.06 -13.21 -26.13
C LEU A 332 5.72 -14.51 -26.59
N LYS A 333 6.00 -15.46 -25.71
CA LYS A 333 6.58 -16.77 -26.08
C LYS A 333 5.66 -17.56 -27.02
N ASP A 334 4.36 -17.56 -26.78
CA ASP A 334 3.38 -18.18 -27.69
C ASP A 334 3.35 -17.48 -29.07
N ASN A 335 3.86 -16.26 -29.17
CA ASN A 335 3.95 -15.47 -30.40
C ASN A 335 5.39 -15.33 -30.95
N GLY A 336 6.27 -16.25 -30.60
CA GLY A 336 7.59 -16.42 -31.24
C GLY A 336 8.73 -15.72 -30.54
N TYR A 337 8.54 -15.08 -29.40
CA TYR A 337 9.64 -14.56 -28.59
C TYR A 337 10.44 -15.70 -27.98
N GLN A 338 11.77 -15.58 -28.04
CA GLN A 338 12.68 -16.66 -27.69
C GLN A 338 12.97 -16.73 -26.20
N GLU A 339 13.07 -15.57 -25.56
CA GLU A 339 13.42 -15.44 -24.15
C GLU A 339 12.62 -14.32 -23.48
N ALA A 340 12.30 -14.52 -22.19
CA ALA A 340 11.69 -13.51 -21.32
C ALA A 340 12.45 -13.48 -19.98
N ASN A 341 13.21 -12.42 -19.71
CA ASN A 341 14.08 -12.34 -18.54
C ASN A 341 13.78 -11.09 -17.69
N VAL A 342 13.98 -11.23 -16.37
CA VAL A 342 13.86 -10.12 -15.41
C VAL A 342 15.23 -9.74 -14.87
N PHE A 343 15.45 -8.46 -14.62
CA PHE A 343 16.69 -7.90 -14.10
C PHE A 343 16.42 -6.95 -12.95
N HIS A 344 17.10 -7.14 -11.80
CA HIS A 344 16.98 -6.27 -10.64
C HIS A 344 18.25 -6.27 -9.78
N GLY A 345 18.74 -5.08 -9.42
CA GLY A 345 20.00 -4.89 -8.69
C GLY A 345 19.92 -5.21 -7.18
N TYR A 346 18.96 -6.01 -6.73
CA TYR A 346 18.77 -6.33 -5.32
C TYR A 346 18.57 -7.83 -5.08
N LYS A 347 18.37 -8.19 -3.80
CA LYS A 347 18.20 -9.58 -3.34
C LYS A 347 16.96 -10.23 -3.97
N LYS A 348 17.13 -11.44 -4.45
CA LYS A 348 16.09 -12.20 -5.15
C LYS A 348 14.89 -12.56 -4.26
N GLU A 349 15.12 -12.69 -2.94
CA GLU A 349 14.06 -13.01 -1.98
C GLU A 349 13.17 -11.79 -1.67
N PHE A 350 13.65 -10.57 -1.92
CA PHE A 350 12.88 -9.37 -1.61
C PHE A 350 11.60 -9.33 -2.46
N TRP A 351 10.44 -9.05 -1.84
CA TRP A 351 9.11 -9.26 -2.40
C TRP A 351 8.84 -10.70 -2.88
N ASN A 352 9.65 -11.70 -2.46
CA ASN A 352 9.50 -13.10 -2.88
C ASN A 352 9.60 -13.31 -4.41
N ARG A 353 10.34 -12.42 -5.11
CA ARG A 353 10.45 -12.40 -6.59
C ARG A 353 10.98 -13.70 -7.16
N GLU A 354 12.00 -14.33 -6.50
CA GLU A 354 12.57 -15.59 -6.95
C GLU A 354 11.52 -16.69 -7.12
N GLU A 355 10.53 -16.73 -6.22
CA GLU A 355 9.45 -17.72 -6.32
C GLU A 355 8.36 -17.26 -7.27
N ALA A 356 7.93 -15.99 -7.21
CA ALA A 356 6.83 -15.47 -8.00
C ALA A 356 7.09 -15.54 -9.52
N TYR A 357 8.27 -15.20 -9.98
CA TYR A 357 8.58 -15.20 -11.43
C TYR A 357 8.59 -16.60 -12.06
N LYS A 358 8.79 -17.67 -11.27
CA LYS A 358 8.72 -19.06 -11.76
C LYS A 358 7.36 -19.40 -12.38
N TYR A 359 6.29 -18.78 -11.89
CA TYR A 359 4.92 -19.03 -12.31
C TYR A 359 4.37 -18.00 -13.29
N GLN A 360 5.17 -17.00 -13.67
CA GLN A 360 4.75 -15.93 -14.58
C GLN A 360 5.32 -16.05 -16.00
N GLY A 361 6.02 -17.16 -16.29
CA GLY A 361 6.53 -17.45 -17.64
C GLY A 361 7.87 -16.82 -17.96
N PHE A 362 8.57 -16.19 -17.02
CA PHE A 362 9.94 -15.77 -17.20
C PHE A 362 10.91 -16.95 -17.22
N ASP A 363 11.94 -16.87 -18.05
CA ASP A 363 12.96 -17.92 -18.17
C ASP A 363 14.05 -17.76 -17.13
N ARG A 364 14.41 -16.50 -16.79
CA ARG A 364 15.44 -16.21 -15.80
C ARG A 364 15.16 -14.88 -15.07
N PHE A 365 15.47 -14.88 -13.78
CA PHE A 365 15.57 -13.69 -12.96
C PHE A 365 17.03 -13.46 -12.58
N TYR A 366 17.60 -12.35 -13.05
CA TYR A 366 18.93 -11.87 -12.69
C TYR A 366 18.81 -10.94 -11.48
N SER A 367 19.34 -11.37 -10.34
CA SER A 367 19.35 -10.64 -9.08
C SER A 367 20.71 -10.01 -8.78
N SER A 368 20.86 -9.36 -7.63
CA SER A 368 22.16 -8.80 -7.21
C SER A 368 23.32 -9.81 -7.22
N GLU A 369 23.02 -11.11 -7.11
CA GLU A 369 24.04 -12.18 -7.17
C GLU A 369 24.66 -12.35 -8.57
N ASP A 370 24.00 -11.84 -9.62
CA ASP A 370 24.43 -11.93 -11.02
C ASP A 370 25.20 -10.70 -11.52
N PHE A 371 25.38 -9.68 -10.67
CA PHE A 371 26.01 -8.40 -11.00
C PHE A 371 27.19 -8.07 -10.10
N SER A 372 28.02 -7.13 -10.53
CA SER A 372 29.12 -6.60 -9.72
C SER A 372 28.57 -5.82 -8.52
N ALA A 373 28.97 -6.20 -7.32
CA ALA A 373 28.52 -5.56 -6.07
C ALA A 373 29.48 -4.47 -5.56
N GLU A 374 30.40 -3.97 -6.39
CA GLU A 374 31.42 -3.00 -5.96
C GLU A 374 30.88 -1.56 -5.86
N ASP A 375 29.78 -1.26 -6.56
CA ASP A 375 29.18 0.07 -6.65
C ASP A 375 27.74 0.03 -6.07
N ILE A 376 27.60 0.51 -4.84
CA ILE A 376 26.33 0.55 -4.11
C ILE A 376 25.86 2.00 -4.00
N VAL A 377 24.59 2.24 -4.37
CA VAL A 377 23.93 3.54 -4.24
C VAL A 377 22.53 3.31 -3.65
N GLY A 378 22.26 3.96 -2.52
CA GLY A 378 21.05 3.73 -1.76
C GLY A 378 20.94 2.29 -1.27
N MET A 379 19.86 1.61 -1.58
CA MET A 379 19.52 0.29 -1.06
C MET A 379 20.28 -0.87 -1.73
N GLY A 380 20.81 -0.70 -2.94
CA GLY A 380 21.40 -1.81 -3.69
C GLY A 380 22.48 -1.42 -4.69
N ILE A 381 22.71 -2.28 -5.69
CA ILE A 381 23.67 -2.00 -6.75
C ILE A 381 23.23 -0.74 -7.51
N SER A 382 24.18 0.17 -7.75
CA SER A 382 23.93 1.42 -8.46
C SER A 382 23.27 1.17 -9.82
N ASP A 383 22.24 1.95 -10.16
CA ASP A 383 21.56 1.78 -11.44
C ASP A 383 22.50 1.99 -12.64
N LYS A 384 23.55 2.80 -12.51
CA LYS A 384 24.57 2.95 -13.57
C LYS A 384 25.30 1.65 -13.84
N THR A 385 25.78 0.96 -12.81
CA THR A 385 26.46 -0.33 -12.94
C THR A 385 25.48 -1.43 -13.35
N PHE A 386 24.35 -1.50 -12.68
CA PHE A 386 23.29 -2.49 -12.93
C PHE A 386 22.81 -2.45 -14.39
N LEU A 387 22.41 -1.29 -14.90
CA LEU A 387 21.89 -1.14 -16.27
C LEU A 387 22.98 -1.40 -17.33
N LYS A 388 24.21 -0.97 -17.09
CA LYS A 388 25.34 -1.27 -17.98
C LYS A 388 25.58 -2.77 -18.12
N GLU A 389 25.59 -3.50 -17.00
CA GLU A 389 25.78 -4.95 -17.03
C GLU A 389 24.56 -5.68 -17.60
N THR A 390 23.33 -5.16 -17.33
CA THR A 390 22.10 -5.64 -17.96
C THR A 390 22.18 -5.56 -19.48
N ALA A 391 22.63 -4.43 -20.05
CA ALA A 391 22.82 -4.30 -21.49
C ALA A 391 23.81 -5.34 -22.06
N SER A 392 24.83 -5.71 -21.29
CA SER A 392 25.79 -6.74 -21.68
C SER A 392 25.19 -8.14 -21.67
N LYS A 393 24.32 -8.45 -20.68
CA LYS A 393 23.59 -9.73 -20.59
C LYS A 393 22.53 -9.84 -21.71
N MET A 394 21.83 -8.75 -22.00
CA MET A 394 20.83 -8.71 -23.09
C MET A 394 21.44 -8.95 -24.47
N LYS A 395 22.70 -8.58 -24.69
CA LYS A 395 23.39 -8.87 -25.93
C LYS A 395 23.54 -10.36 -26.24
N GLU A 396 23.51 -11.19 -25.20
CA GLU A 396 23.62 -12.65 -25.33
C GLU A 396 22.26 -13.34 -25.54
N MET A 397 21.14 -12.57 -25.44
CA MET A 397 19.79 -13.12 -25.60
C MET A 397 19.45 -13.34 -27.06
N SER A 398 18.59 -14.35 -27.29
CA SER A 398 18.06 -14.68 -28.62
C SER A 398 16.88 -13.79 -28.98
N GLU A 399 16.97 -13.06 -30.11
CA GLU A 399 15.92 -12.15 -30.57
C GLU A 399 14.77 -12.90 -31.31
N PRO A 400 13.51 -12.43 -31.26
CA PRO A 400 13.06 -11.35 -30.39
C PRO A 400 12.95 -11.82 -28.93
N PHE A 401 13.26 -10.94 -27.98
CA PHE A 401 13.21 -11.20 -26.54
C PHE A 401 12.36 -10.19 -25.79
N TYR A 402 12.02 -10.55 -24.57
CA TYR A 402 11.41 -9.67 -23.58
C TYR A 402 12.34 -9.48 -22.38
N SER A 403 12.65 -8.25 -22.03
CA SER A 403 13.40 -7.89 -20.84
C SER A 403 12.59 -6.97 -19.94
N PHE A 404 12.40 -7.37 -18.68
CA PHE A 404 11.77 -6.57 -17.65
C PHE A 404 12.82 -6.12 -16.64
N ILE A 405 13.02 -4.82 -16.52
CA ILE A 405 14.13 -4.20 -15.77
C ILE A 405 13.53 -3.34 -14.66
N ILE A 406 14.02 -3.51 -13.42
CA ILE A 406 13.55 -2.78 -12.25
C ILE A 406 14.73 -2.02 -11.66
N THR A 407 14.68 -0.68 -11.66
CA THR A 407 15.71 0.18 -11.05
C THR A 407 15.56 0.24 -9.54
N LEU A 408 16.53 0.82 -8.83
CA LEU A 408 16.53 0.85 -7.38
C LEU A 408 17.15 2.09 -6.75
N SER A 409 18.04 2.82 -7.42
CA SER A 409 18.83 3.90 -6.79
C SER A 409 17.96 5.07 -6.30
N SER A 410 16.74 5.23 -6.83
CA SER A 410 15.73 6.18 -6.38
C SER A 410 14.78 5.64 -5.32
N HIS A 411 15.16 4.58 -4.59
CA HIS A 411 14.36 4.06 -3.48
C HIS A 411 14.42 5.01 -2.27
N HIS A 412 13.28 5.12 -1.56
CA HIS A 412 13.19 5.89 -0.32
C HIS A 412 14.27 5.45 0.71
N PRO A 413 14.98 6.36 1.40
CA PRO A 413 14.75 7.82 1.53
C PRO A 413 15.45 8.69 0.47
N PHE A 414 15.77 8.18 -0.70
CA PHE A 414 16.32 8.86 -1.88
C PHE A 414 17.74 9.39 -1.72
N TYR A 415 18.41 9.12 -0.62
CA TYR A 415 19.78 9.56 -0.40
C TYR A 415 20.78 8.70 -1.20
N ILE A 416 21.43 9.32 -2.18
CA ILE A 416 22.38 8.67 -3.11
C ILE A 416 23.85 9.04 -2.86
N GLY A 417 24.12 9.81 -1.80
CA GLY A 417 25.45 10.35 -1.51
C GLY A 417 25.76 11.63 -2.28
N GLU A 418 26.62 12.47 -1.70
CA GLU A 418 27.00 13.79 -2.28
C GLU A 418 27.67 13.64 -3.64
N ASP A 419 28.53 12.62 -3.83
CA ASP A 419 29.28 12.39 -5.07
C ASP A 419 28.36 12.04 -6.28
N ASN A 420 27.14 11.62 -6.02
CA ASN A 420 26.15 11.27 -7.06
C ASN A 420 25.10 12.38 -7.26
N SER A 421 25.10 13.41 -6.42
CA SER A 421 24.13 14.50 -6.45
C SER A 421 24.60 15.59 -7.40
N ASN A 422 23.82 15.87 -8.46
CA ASN A 422 24.19 16.84 -9.50
C ASN A 422 23.28 18.08 -9.52
N ILE A 423 22.11 18.03 -8.89
CA ILE A 423 21.20 19.19 -8.78
C ILE A 423 21.70 20.09 -7.64
N GLU A 424 22.01 21.36 -7.96
CA GLU A 424 22.37 22.35 -6.95
C GLU A 424 21.14 22.82 -6.19
N LEU A 425 21.02 22.34 -4.93
CA LEU A 425 19.88 22.62 -4.07
C LEU A 425 20.07 23.90 -3.26
N GLU A 426 18.97 24.60 -3.00
CA GLU A 426 18.89 25.65 -1.99
C GLU A 426 19.11 25.06 -0.58
N GLU A 427 19.57 25.88 0.37
CA GLU A 427 19.99 25.42 1.69
C GLU A 427 18.86 24.71 2.46
N GLU A 428 17.62 25.17 2.29
CA GLU A 428 16.44 24.59 2.94
C GLU A 428 16.04 23.22 2.38
N HIS A 429 16.44 22.87 1.15
CA HIS A 429 16.12 21.61 0.51
C HIS A 429 17.25 20.57 0.62
N LYS A 430 18.48 20.95 1.00
CA LYS A 430 19.66 20.04 0.97
C LYS A 430 19.48 18.76 1.77
N ASP A 431 18.91 18.88 2.98
CA ASP A 431 18.70 17.74 3.88
C ASP A 431 17.21 17.32 3.95
N SER A 432 16.42 17.68 2.95
CA SER A 432 15.02 17.31 2.84
C SER A 432 14.82 16.07 1.96
N LEU A 433 13.74 15.34 2.20
CA LEU A 433 13.32 14.23 1.35
C LEU A 433 13.06 14.69 -0.10
N PHE A 434 12.54 15.91 -0.27
CA PHE A 434 12.33 16.55 -1.57
C PHE A 434 13.65 16.75 -2.32
N GLY A 435 14.66 17.36 -1.67
CA GLY A 435 15.95 17.59 -2.29
C GLY A 435 16.70 16.30 -2.63
N TYR A 436 16.66 15.31 -1.75
CA TYR A 436 17.21 13.98 -2.04
C TYR A 436 16.52 13.34 -3.23
N TYR A 437 15.20 13.46 -3.33
CA TYR A 437 14.44 12.92 -4.44
C TYR A 437 14.80 13.57 -5.80
N LEU A 438 14.96 14.90 -5.86
CA LEU A 438 15.38 15.57 -7.11
C LEU A 438 16.73 15.04 -7.62
N ASN A 439 17.68 14.84 -6.71
CA ASN A 439 18.99 14.28 -7.05
C ASN A 439 18.91 12.80 -7.46
N ALA A 440 18.10 12.01 -6.78
CA ALA A 440 17.89 10.60 -7.12
C ALA A 440 17.25 10.44 -8.50
N ALA A 441 16.24 11.24 -8.83
CA ALA A 441 15.61 11.25 -10.15
C ALA A 441 16.60 11.62 -11.26
N ASN A 442 17.43 12.67 -11.05
CA ASN A 442 18.47 13.07 -12.00
C ASN A 442 19.53 11.98 -12.18
N TYR A 443 19.93 11.32 -11.09
CA TYR A 443 20.87 10.21 -11.13
C TYR A 443 20.35 9.04 -11.99
N VAL A 444 19.11 8.62 -11.77
CA VAL A 444 18.48 7.54 -12.55
C VAL A 444 18.34 7.93 -14.01
N ASP A 445 17.99 9.18 -14.32
CA ASP A 445 17.94 9.68 -15.69
C ASP A 445 19.29 9.53 -16.42
N SER A 446 20.39 9.88 -15.74
CA SER A 446 21.75 9.69 -16.26
C SER A 446 22.14 8.22 -16.42
N ALA A 447 21.64 7.34 -15.57
CA ALA A 447 21.83 5.90 -15.67
C ALA A 447 21.07 5.32 -16.88
N LEU A 448 19.83 5.78 -17.12
CA LEU A 448 19.06 5.44 -18.32
C LEU A 448 19.76 5.90 -19.60
N GLU A 449 20.29 7.12 -19.66
CA GLU A 449 21.05 7.60 -20.80
C GLU A 449 22.24 6.68 -21.10
N SER A 450 23.00 6.33 -20.08
CA SER A 450 24.14 5.42 -20.18
C SER A 450 23.73 4.05 -20.71
N PHE A 451 22.62 3.49 -20.21
CA PHE A 451 22.04 2.23 -20.67
C PHE A 451 21.68 2.26 -22.16
N PHE A 452 20.96 3.27 -22.59
CA PHE A 452 20.60 3.45 -24.00
C PHE A 452 21.81 3.58 -24.91
N ASN A 453 22.89 4.25 -24.44
CA ASN A 453 24.13 4.33 -25.15
C ASN A 453 24.84 2.97 -25.30
N GLU A 454 24.78 2.12 -24.25
CA GLU A 454 25.30 0.74 -24.37
C GLU A 454 24.46 -0.12 -25.32
N LEU A 455 23.12 0.01 -25.32
CA LEU A 455 22.26 -0.70 -26.27
C LEU A 455 22.51 -0.27 -27.72
N LYS A 456 22.80 1.02 -27.97
CA LYS A 456 23.21 1.52 -29.30
C LYS A 456 24.52 0.87 -29.73
N LYS A 457 25.53 0.80 -28.86
CA LYS A 457 26.81 0.13 -29.11
C LYS A 457 26.66 -1.37 -29.36
N ASN A 458 25.76 -2.01 -28.65
CA ASN A 458 25.47 -3.45 -28.77
C ASN A 458 24.61 -3.81 -29.98
N GLY A 459 24.03 -2.81 -30.67
CA GLY A 459 23.16 -3.00 -31.83
C GLY A 459 21.71 -3.34 -31.53
N LEU A 460 21.32 -3.39 -30.25
CA LEU A 460 19.97 -3.76 -29.81
C LEU A 460 18.96 -2.61 -29.93
N TYR A 461 19.43 -1.34 -29.86
CA TYR A 461 18.55 -0.17 -29.76
C TYR A 461 17.52 -0.09 -30.91
N ASN A 462 17.95 -0.19 -32.17
CA ASN A 462 17.07 0.02 -33.33
C ASN A 462 16.02 -1.09 -33.51
N ASN A 463 16.25 -2.27 -32.92
CA ASN A 463 15.32 -3.41 -33.00
C ASN A 463 14.50 -3.60 -31.73
N SER A 464 14.43 -2.59 -30.86
CA SER A 464 13.73 -2.66 -29.58
C SER A 464 12.64 -1.61 -29.45
N ILE A 465 11.63 -1.91 -28.65
CA ILE A 465 10.63 -0.97 -28.12
C ILE A 465 10.95 -0.81 -26.64
N PHE A 466 10.92 0.44 -26.16
CA PHE A 466 11.20 0.75 -24.77
C PHE A 466 9.94 1.30 -24.10
N ILE A 467 9.51 0.68 -23.01
CA ILE A 467 8.43 1.19 -22.16
C ILE A 467 9.07 1.58 -20.84
N ILE A 468 9.01 2.86 -20.49
CA ILE A 468 9.60 3.43 -19.28
C ILE A 468 8.46 4.04 -18.47
N TYR A 469 8.30 3.59 -17.22
CA TYR A 469 7.24 4.11 -16.36
C TYR A 469 7.68 4.17 -14.89
N GLY A 470 7.05 5.08 -14.12
CA GLY A 470 7.16 5.10 -12.66
C GLY A 470 6.21 4.07 -12.03
N ASP A 471 6.65 3.39 -11.00
CA ASP A 471 5.88 2.32 -10.36
C ASP A 471 4.89 2.83 -9.30
N HIS A 472 5.29 3.81 -8.50
CA HIS A 472 4.45 4.45 -7.48
C HIS A 472 5.01 5.81 -7.06
N PHE A 473 4.37 6.42 -6.07
CA PHE A 473 4.78 7.70 -5.53
C PHE A 473 6.16 7.65 -4.83
N ALA A 474 6.82 8.80 -4.80
CA ALA A 474 8.03 9.06 -4.01
C ALA A 474 7.67 9.85 -2.74
N ILE A 475 7.09 11.02 -2.92
CA ILE A 475 6.70 11.92 -1.83
C ILE A 475 5.19 11.86 -1.67
N PRO A 476 4.70 11.46 -0.48
CA PRO A 476 3.28 11.45 -0.21
C PRO A 476 2.76 12.86 0.12
N ASN A 477 1.55 13.20 -0.35
CA ASN A 477 0.92 14.49 -0.12
C ASN A 477 0.47 14.73 1.34
N TYR A 478 0.48 13.70 2.16
CA TYR A 478 0.17 13.78 3.60
C TYR A 478 1.43 13.91 4.49
N ASN A 479 2.63 13.93 3.93
CA ASN A 479 3.86 14.35 4.62
C ASN A 479 3.98 15.87 4.49
N ILE A 480 3.44 16.62 5.44
CA ILE A 480 3.17 18.05 5.34
C ILE A 480 4.42 18.85 4.89
N GLU A 481 5.56 18.63 5.53
CA GLU A 481 6.80 19.41 5.25
C GLU A 481 7.27 19.21 3.79
N ASN A 482 7.39 17.97 3.35
CA ASN A 482 7.84 17.69 1.99
C ASN A 482 6.77 17.95 0.94
N ALA A 483 5.48 17.81 1.30
CA ALA A 483 4.37 18.19 0.43
C ALA A 483 4.30 19.70 0.16
N GLU A 484 4.67 20.53 1.16
CA GLU A 484 4.79 21.98 0.99
C GLU A 484 5.91 22.32 -0.01
N PHE A 485 7.08 21.68 0.08
CA PHE A 485 8.17 21.87 -0.90
C PHE A 485 7.75 21.48 -2.31
N VAL A 486 7.02 20.37 -2.47
CA VAL A 486 6.49 19.98 -3.79
C VAL A 486 5.45 20.97 -4.28
N ALA A 487 4.55 21.46 -3.41
CA ALA A 487 3.54 22.46 -3.77
C ALA A 487 4.18 23.77 -4.23
N ASP A 488 5.20 24.25 -3.54
CA ASP A 488 5.96 25.45 -3.91
C ASP A 488 6.68 25.25 -5.25
N PHE A 489 7.24 24.07 -5.47
CA PHE A 489 7.89 23.70 -6.74
C PHE A 489 6.90 23.65 -7.90
N LEU A 490 5.69 23.11 -7.67
CA LEU A 490 4.63 23.03 -8.69
C LEU A 490 3.91 24.35 -8.91
N GLY A 491 3.88 25.23 -7.90
CA GLY A 491 3.12 26.48 -7.92
C GLY A 491 1.61 26.31 -7.65
N HIS A 492 1.22 25.13 -7.13
CA HIS A 492 -0.15 24.82 -6.68
C HIS A 492 -0.12 23.74 -5.58
N ASP A 493 -1.25 23.56 -4.87
CA ASP A 493 -1.38 22.54 -3.81
C ASP A 493 -1.07 21.14 -4.35
N PHE A 494 -0.20 20.41 -3.64
CA PHE A 494 0.15 19.04 -3.99
C PHE A 494 -0.98 18.07 -3.62
N SER A 495 -1.77 17.71 -4.59
CA SER A 495 -2.98 16.89 -4.44
C SER A 495 -2.72 15.38 -4.52
N TYR A 496 -3.76 14.57 -4.23
CA TYR A 496 -3.71 13.13 -4.52
C TYR A 496 -3.52 12.83 -6.01
N MET A 497 -4.04 13.67 -6.90
CA MET A 497 -3.86 13.48 -8.33
C MET A 497 -2.40 13.66 -8.75
N ASP A 498 -1.72 14.66 -8.18
CA ASP A 498 -0.29 14.85 -8.43
C ASP A 498 0.53 13.70 -7.84
N MET A 499 0.15 13.22 -6.64
CA MET A 499 0.80 12.09 -5.98
C MET A 499 0.67 10.79 -6.79
N PHE A 500 -0.51 10.52 -7.35
CA PHE A 500 -0.75 9.29 -8.13
C PHE A 500 -0.17 9.36 -9.53
N ASN A 501 0.13 10.54 -10.05
CA ASN A 501 0.63 10.72 -11.40
C ASN A 501 2.10 10.30 -11.50
N VAL A 502 2.35 9.29 -12.33
CA VAL A 502 3.68 8.77 -12.66
C VAL A 502 3.88 8.83 -14.18
N PRO A 503 5.10 9.02 -14.70
CA PRO A 503 5.30 9.09 -16.14
C PRO A 503 5.19 7.71 -16.79
N CYS A 504 4.71 7.68 -18.03
CA CYS A 504 4.83 6.53 -18.93
C CYS A 504 5.20 6.99 -20.33
N VAL A 505 6.26 6.40 -20.87
CA VAL A 505 6.77 6.67 -22.23
C VAL A 505 6.96 5.35 -22.96
N ILE A 506 6.39 5.22 -24.16
CA ILE A 506 6.72 4.14 -25.09
C ILE A 506 7.63 4.74 -26.17
N HIS A 507 8.93 4.58 -26.02
CA HIS A 507 9.91 5.07 -26.99
C HIS A 507 10.13 4.06 -28.11
N VAL A 508 10.03 4.55 -29.35
CA VAL A 508 10.16 3.75 -30.58
C VAL A 508 11.29 4.30 -31.44
N PRO A 509 12.46 3.67 -31.46
CA PRO A 509 13.57 4.10 -32.33
C PRO A 509 13.16 4.19 -33.80
N GLY A 510 13.45 5.35 -34.42
CA GLY A 510 13.08 5.62 -35.81
C GLY A 510 11.71 6.29 -36.01
N MET A 511 10.92 6.46 -34.96
CA MET A 511 9.73 7.31 -35.03
C MET A 511 10.13 8.78 -35.19
N GLU A 512 9.58 9.47 -36.21
CA GLU A 512 10.04 10.82 -36.59
C GLU A 512 9.54 11.91 -35.63
N SER A 513 8.35 11.71 -35.02
CA SER A 513 7.74 12.67 -34.08
C SER A 513 6.99 11.93 -32.98
N GLY A 514 7.08 12.44 -31.74
CA GLY A 514 6.31 11.92 -30.61
C GLY A 514 4.83 12.23 -30.71
N GLU A 515 4.00 11.40 -30.08
CA GLU A 515 2.57 11.58 -29.94
C GLU A 515 2.20 11.59 -28.45
N LYS A 516 1.42 12.57 -28.04
CA LYS A 516 0.90 12.69 -26.68
C LYS A 516 -0.49 12.07 -26.59
N ILE A 517 -0.67 11.08 -25.74
CA ILE A 517 -1.95 10.37 -25.53
C ILE A 517 -2.57 10.89 -24.23
N GLU A 518 -3.61 11.69 -24.33
CA GLU A 518 -4.23 12.40 -23.20
C GLU A 518 -5.21 11.55 -22.37
N THR A 519 -5.56 10.35 -22.87
CA THR A 519 -6.47 9.43 -22.17
C THR A 519 -5.87 9.00 -20.83
N VAL A 520 -6.70 8.96 -19.78
CA VAL A 520 -6.31 8.43 -18.49
C VAL A 520 -5.83 6.99 -18.63
N ALA A 521 -4.72 6.66 -18.00
CA ALA A 521 -4.04 5.38 -18.15
C ALA A 521 -3.42 4.92 -16.83
N SER A 522 -3.15 3.62 -16.72
CA SER A 522 -2.46 3.02 -15.57
C SER A 522 -1.67 1.77 -15.95
N HIS A 523 -1.01 1.16 -14.98
CA HIS A 523 -0.21 -0.04 -15.15
C HIS A 523 -0.96 -1.19 -15.84
N VAL A 524 -2.25 -1.38 -15.52
CA VAL A 524 -3.06 -2.45 -16.12
C VAL A 524 -3.30 -2.28 -17.62
N ASP A 525 -3.12 -1.05 -18.15
CA ASP A 525 -3.36 -0.73 -19.56
C ASP A 525 -2.14 -1.00 -20.46
N VAL A 526 -0.96 -1.23 -19.87
CA VAL A 526 0.29 -1.44 -20.63
C VAL A 526 0.23 -2.70 -21.49
N LEU A 527 -0.17 -3.81 -20.90
CA LEU A 527 -0.26 -5.09 -21.62
C LEU A 527 -1.17 -5.01 -22.87
N PRO A 528 -2.45 -4.64 -22.77
CA PRO A 528 -3.32 -4.56 -23.95
C PRO A 528 -2.84 -3.53 -24.98
N THR A 529 -2.26 -2.42 -24.55
CA THR A 529 -1.68 -1.39 -25.44
C THR A 529 -0.47 -1.92 -26.20
N LEU A 530 0.41 -2.67 -25.53
CA LEU A 530 1.57 -3.29 -26.16
C LEU A 530 1.14 -4.38 -27.16
N LEU A 531 0.16 -5.22 -26.82
CA LEU A 531 -0.36 -6.25 -27.73
C LEU A 531 -0.92 -5.63 -29.01
N HIS A 532 -1.56 -4.46 -28.94
CA HIS A 532 -2.01 -3.72 -30.10
C HIS A 532 -0.85 -3.34 -31.02
N LEU A 533 0.22 -2.74 -30.49
CA LEU A 533 1.41 -2.37 -31.25
C LEU A 533 2.11 -3.58 -31.89
N LEU A 534 2.03 -4.74 -31.26
CA LEU A 534 2.63 -5.99 -31.74
C LEU A 534 1.73 -6.75 -32.72
N GLY A 535 0.45 -6.40 -32.83
CA GLY A 535 -0.53 -7.13 -33.63
C GLY A 535 -0.84 -8.51 -33.06
N ILE A 536 -0.79 -8.68 -31.73
CA ILE A 536 -1.01 -9.94 -31.04
C ILE A 536 -2.43 -9.95 -30.46
N GLU A 537 -3.23 -10.94 -30.86
CA GLU A 537 -4.53 -11.21 -30.25
C GLU A 537 -4.37 -12.09 -29.01
N ASN A 538 -5.00 -11.68 -27.89
CA ASN A 538 -5.05 -12.49 -26.69
C ASN A 538 -6.49 -12.94 -26.39
N ASN A 539 -6.68 -14.25 -26.34
CA ASN A 539 -7.96 -14.89 -26.03
C ASN A 539 -7.85 -15.91 -24.88
N LYS A 540 -6.70 -15.97 -24.21
CA LYS A 540 -6.42 -16.96 -23.17
C LYS A 540 -6.44 -16.38 -21.77
N SER A 541 -6.06 -15.10 -21.57
CA SER A 541 -6.01 -14.47 -20.27
C SER A 541 -7.11 -13.43 -20.07
N ILE A 542 -7.44 -13.21 -18.82
CA ILE A 542 -8.28 -12.10 -18.37
C ILE A 542 -7.42 -10.85 -18.35
N MET A 543 -7.93 -9.76 -18.92
CA MET A 543 -7.33 -8.44 -18.83
C MET A 543 -8.37 -7.43 -18.36
N MET A 544 -8.03 -6.60 -17.38
CA MET A 544 -8.88 -5.52 -16.86
C MET A 544 -8.54 -4.17 -17.48
N GLY A 545 -7.29 -4.01 -17.93
CA GLY A 545 -6.82 -2.83 -18.63
C GLY A 545 -7.40 -2.69 -20.04
N LYS A 546 -7.13 -1.55 -20.64
CA LYS A 546 -7.63 -1.15 -21.97
C LYS A 546 -6.47 -0.82 -22.90
N ASP A 547 -6.69 -1.01 -24.18
CA ASP A 547 -5.79 -0.52 -25.22
C ASP A 547 -5.94 1.01 -25.36
N LEU A 548 -4.89 1.73 -25.00
CA LEU A 548 -4.87 3.19 -24.91
C LEU A 548 -4.94 3.91 -26.27
N PHE A 549 -4.74 3.20 -27.38
CA PHE A 549 -4.90 3.76 -28.71
C PHE A 549 -6.35 3.74 -29.20
N THR A 550 -7.17 2.88 -28.60
CA THR A 550 -8.55 2.64 -29.08
C THR A 550 -9.61 2.97 -28.05
N VAL A 551 -9.27 3.00 -26.76
CA VAL A 551 -10.22 3.32 -25.70
C VAL A 551 -10.64 4.80 -25.74
N LYS A 552 -11.89 5.05 -25.44
CA LYS A 552 -12.45 6.38 -25.15
C LYS A 552 -13.01 6.35 -23.73
N ASP A 553 -12.81 7.41 -23.00
CA ASP A 553 -13.32 7.56 -21.64
C ASP A 553 -12.83 6.41 -20.71
N ASN A 554 -11.51 6.24 -20.62
CA ASN A 554 -10.93 5.23 -19.71
C ASN A 554 -11.19 5.61 -18.25
N ILE A 555 -11.36 4.56 -17.44
CA ILE A 555 -11.58 4.69 -15.99
C ILE A 555 -10.65 3.70 -15.29
N ILE A 556 -9.84 4.24 -14.41
CA ILE A 556 -8.94 3.45 -13.55
C ILE A 556 -9.43 3.46 -12.10
N CYS A 557 -9.20 2.37 -11.39
CA CYS A 557 -9.68 2.17 -10.03
C CYS A 557 -8.52 2.39 -9.05
N GLU A 558 -8.70 3.34 -8.12
CA GLU A 558 -7.73 3.61 -7.07
C GLU A 558 -8.04 2.80 -5.81
N GLN A 559 -6.99 2.35 -5.11
CA GLN A 559 -7.14 1.52 -3.94
C GLN A 559 -6.12 1.77 -2.82
N MET A 560 -5.00 2.43 -3.12
CA MET A 560 -3.99 2.81 -2.11
C MET A 560 -4.11 4.28 -1.76
N HIS A 561 -3.90 4.61 -0.49
CA HIS A 561 -3.98 5.96 0.08
C HIS A 561 -5.37 6.61 0.02
N VAL A 562 -6.31 5.98 -0.66
CA VAL A 562 -7.73 6.36 -0.77
C VAL A 562 -8.63 5.15 -0.52
N GLY A 563 -9.90 5.39 -0.23
CA GLY A 563 -10.87 4.30 -0.01
C GLY A 563 -11.21 3.57 -1.31
N THR A 564 -11.37 2.25 -1.23
CA THR A 564 -11.80 1.41 -2.37
C THR A 564 -13.14 1.89 -2.92
N GLY A 565 -13.17 2.23 -4.19
CA GLY A 565 -14.29 2.89 -4.88
C GLY A 565 -13.93 4.28 -5.39
N SER A 566 -12.74 4.80 -5.02
CA SER A 566 -12.11 5.93 -5.70
C SER A 566 -11.75 5.53 -7.12
N TYR A 567 -11.82 6.50 -8.04
CA TYR A 567 -11.48 6.29 -9.45
C TYR A 567 -11.03 7.58 -10.12
N ILE A 568 -10.23 7.44 -11.16
CA ILE A 568 -9.88 8.54 -12.08
C ILE A 568 -10.42 8.20 -13.47
N SER A 569 -11.05 9.19 -14.10
CA SER A 569 -11.51 9.15 -15.49
C SER A 569 -10.96 10.37 -16.25
N ASP A 570 -11.22 10.46 -17.55
CA ASP A 570 -10.77 11.60 -18.35
C ASP A 570 -11.30 12.96 -17.85
N ASP A 571 -12.42 12.97 -17.13
CA ASP A 571 -13.06 14.21 -16.65
C ASP A 571 -13.09 14.34 -15.12
N VAL A 572 -13.04 13.22 -14.36
CA VAL A 572 -13.34 13.24 -12.92
C VAL A 572 -12.32 12.44 -12.13
N PHE A 573 -11.84 13.01 -11.03
CA PHE A 573 -11.29 12.26 -9.91
C PHE A 573 -12.35 12.18 -8.81
N TYR A 574 -12.83 10.96 -8.53
CA TYR A 574 -13.74 10.68 -7.42
C TYR A 574 -12.92 10.11 -6.26
N TYR A 575 -12.92 10.87 -5.17
CA TYR A 575 -12.19 10.53 -3.95
C TYR A 575 -13.14 9.94 -2.90
N GLN A 576 -12.77 8.81 -2.37
CA GLN A 576 -13.34 8.21 -1.18
C GLN A 576 -12.26 8.19 -0.09
N PRO A 577 -12.53 8.66 1.13
CA PRO A 577 -11.52 8.61 2.19
C PRO A 577 -11.26 7.17 2.63
N VAL A 578 -10.04 6.89 3.11
CA VAL A 578 -9.65 5.58 3.66
C VAL A 578 -10.56 5.16 4.82
N SER A 579 -11.06 6.12 5.60
CA SER A 579 -12.04 5.89 6.67
C SER A 579 -13.36 5.30 6.17
N GLY A 580 -13.66 5.36 4.86
CA GLY A 580 -14.92 4.90 4.29
C GLY A 580 -16.15 5.72 4.71
N ILE A 581 -15.95 6.89 5.32
CA ILE A 581 -17.02 7.78 5.78
C ILE A 581 -17.56 8.56 4.59
N GLU A 582 -18.73 8.16 4.09
CA GLU A 582 -19.29 8.67 2.82
C GLU A 582 -19.49 10.19 2.77
N ILE A 583 -19.72 10.85 3.90
CA ILE A 583 -19.91 12.31 3.93
C ILE A 583 -18.65 13.09 3.55
N TYR A 584 -17.48 12.45 3.60
CA TYR A 584 -16.21 13.02 3.20
C TYR A 584 -15.80 12.64 1.77
N ASN A 585 -16.66 11.94 1.04
CA ASN A 585 -16.44 11.69 -0.37
C ASN A 585 -16.41 13.04 -1.12
N LYS A 586 -15.49 13.16 -2.06
CA LYS A 586 -15.31 14.34 -2.90
C LYS A 586 -15.23 13.95 -4.36
N ALA A 587 -15.52 14.89 -5.23
CA ALA A 587 -15.27 14.76 -6.65
C ALA A 587 -14.56 16.03 -7.13
N PHE A 588 -13.61 15.85 -8.02
CA PHE A 588 -12.82 16.93 -8.59
C PHE A 588 -12.88 16.85 -10.11
N ASP A 589 -12.98 17.98 -10.77
CA ASP A 589 -12.70 18.07 -12.20
C ASP A 589 -11.22 17.73 -12.40
N ARG A 590 -10.92 16.69 -13.18
CA ARG A 590 -9.55 16.19 -13.33
C ARG A 590 -8.61 17.22 -13.97
N LYS A 591 -9.13 18.07 -14.86
CA LYS A 591 -8.32 19.03 -15.64
C LYS A 591 -8.00 20.30 -14.86
N THR A 592 -8.95 20.74 -14.03
CA THR A 592 -8.81 21.99 -13.26
C THR A 592 -8.42 21.76 -11.81
N GLY A 593 -8.62 20.56 -11.27
CA GLY A 593 -8.44 20.25 -9.84
C GLY A 593 -9.54 20.83 -8.94
N GLU A 594 -10.53 21.55 -9.51
CA GLU A 594 -11.61 22.16 -8.72
C GLU A 594 -12.58 21.11 -8.17
N GLU A 595 -13.01 21.29 -6.92
CA GLU A 595 -14.02 20.42 -6.31
C GLU A 595 -15.38 20.66 -6.99
N ILE A 596 -16.00 19.58 -7.45
CA ILE A 596 -17.29 19.59 -8.14
C ILE A 596 -18.35 18.81 -7.39
N ARG A 597 -19.62 19.07 -7.70
CA ARG A 597 -20.74 18.38 -7.05
C ARG A 597 -20.78 16.91 -7.46
N ILE A 598 -20.86 16.01 -6.48
CA ILE A 598 -21.07 14.58 -6.71
C ILE A 598 -22.42 14.32 -7.37
N THR A 599 -22.41 13.54 -8.45
CA THR A 599 -23.61 13.14 -9.21
C THR A 599 -23.96 11.68 -8.94
N ASN A 600 -25.19 11.28 -9.28
CA ASN A 600 -25.61 9.87 -9.18
C ASN A 600 -24.78 8.93 -10.09
N ASP A 601 -24.28 9.42 -11.22
CA ASP A 601 -23.48 8.60 -12.13
C ASP A 601 -22.07 8.39 -11.57
N MET A 602 -21.49 9.38 -10.89
CA MET A 602 -20.24 9.23 -10.14
C MET A 602 -20.37 8.18 -9.01
N LEU A 603 -21.48 8.19 -8.27
CA LEU A 603 -21.76 7.19 -7.23
C LEU A 603 -21.90 5.77 -7.83
N LYS A 604 -22.59 5.63 -8.96
CA LYS A 604 -22.69 4.33 -9.66
C LYS A 604 -21.32 3.86 -10.15
N GLN A 605 -20.49 4.77 -10.66
CA GLN A 605 -19.15 4.43 -11.10
C GLN A 605 -18.25 4.02 -9.91
N SER A 606 -18.34 4.70 -8.78
CA SER A 606 -17.64 4.31 -7.55
C SER A 606 -17.99 2.89 -7.11
N ILE A 607 -19.28 2.51 -7.18
CA ILE A 607 -19.72 1.13 -6.88
C ILE A 607 -19.10 0.13 -7.86
N LYS A 608 -19.03 0.48 -9.17
CA LYS A 608 -18.40 -0.39 -10.18
C LYS A 608 -16.89 -0.53 -9.92
N SER A 609 -16.22 0.58 -9.62
CA SER A 609 -14.78 0.57 -9.30
C SER A 609 -14.48 -0.31 -8.09
N LYS A 610 -15.28 -0.19 -7.03
CA LYS A 610 -15.22 -1.08 -5.86
C LYS A 610 -15.40 -2.55 -6.22
N GLN A 611 -16.36 -2.83 -7.12
CA GLN A 611 -16.60 -4.21 -7.59
C GLN A 611 -15.44 -4.72 -8.45
N THR A 612 -14.84 -3.88 -9.30
CA THR A 612 -13.67 -4.24 -10.12
C THR A 612 -12.48 -4.67 -9.25
N ILE A 613 -12.15 -3.91 -8.21
CA ILE A 613 -11.09 -4.29 -7.25
C ILE A 613 -11.43 -5.58 -6.50
N LYS A 614 -12.70 -5.74 -6.07
CA LYS A 614 -13.15 -6.99 -5.44
C LYS A 614 -13.00 -8.18 -6.38
N ASP A 615 -13.37 -8.03 -7.63
CA ASP A 615 -13.27 -9.06 -8.65
C ASP A 615 -11.80 -9.43 -8.93
N ALA A 616 -10.89 -8.44 -9.04
CA ALA A 616 -9.47 -8.67 -9.19
C ALA A 616 -8.91 -9.52 -8.04
N ASN A 617 -9.21 -9.15 -6.80
CA ASN A 617 -8.81 -9.92 -5.62
C ASN A 617 -9.35 -11.36 -5.64
N THR A 618 -10.58 -11.56 -6.10
CA THR A 618 -11.21 -12.88 -6.20
C THR A 618 -10.56 -13.73 -7.30
N LEU A 619 -10.28 -13.15 -8.47
CA LEU A 619 -9.60 -13.81 -9.58
C LEU A 619 -8.20 -14.29 -9.18
N ILE A 620 -7.42 -13.44 -8.51
CA ILE A 620 -6.07 -13.77 -8.02
C ILE A 620 -6.15 -14.91 -6.99
N ARG A 621 -7.01 -14.75 -5.98
CA ARG A 621 -7.16 -15.73 -4.89
C ARG A 621 -7.55 -17.12 -5.42
N ASN A 622 -8.49 -17.18 -6.34
CA ASN A 622 -9.05 -18.43 -6.85
C ASN A 622 -8.27 -18.98 -8.05
N ASN A 623 -7.12 -18.39 -8.41
CA ASN A 623 -6.31 -18.80 -9.57
C ASN A 623 -7.10 -18.86 -10.88
N LEU A 624 -7.89 -17.80 -11.15
CA LEU A 624 -8.81 -17.72 -12.29
C LEU A 624 -8.31 -16.81 -13.42
N LEU A 625 -7.04 -16.42 -13.42
CA LEU A 625 -6.47 -15.52 -14.43
C LEU A 625 -6.09 -16.24 -15.73
N ILE A 626 -6.25 -17.55 -15.77
CA ILE A 626 -6.10 -18.37 -16.99
C ILE A 626 -7.48 -18.79 -17.44
N LYS A 627 -7.77 -18.61 -18.74
CA LYS A 627 -9.00 -19.14 -19.33
C LYS A 627 -8.97 -20.67 -19.24
N PRO A 628 -9.98 -21.32 -18.67
CA PRO A 628 -10.09 -22.77 -18.69
C PRO A 628 -10.10 -23.26 -20.14
N ASN A 629 -9.35 -24.35 -20.43
CA ASN A 629 -9.30 -25.01 -21.72
C ASN A 629 -10.67 -25.60 -22.10
#